data_f27eb4a09cd9317883944c10c2c84d29
#
_entry.id   f27eb4a09cd9317883944c10c2c84d29
#
_cell.length_a   1.000
_cell.length_b   1.000
_cell.length_c   1.000
_cell.angle_alpha   90.00
_cell.angle_beta   90.00
_cell.angle_gamma   90.00
#
_symmetry.space_group_name_H-M   'P 1'
#
loop_
_entity.id
_entity.type
_entity.pdbx_description
1 polymer ?
#
loop_
_entity_poly.entity_id
_entity_poly.type
_entity_poly.pdbx_seq_one_letter_code
_entity_poly.pdbx_strand_id
1 'polypeptide(L)'
;MDLEAQGTKMKIIFVRHGEPDYRELEERSYTGFGIDLAPLSEKGRKQAQDLCQNPLFQSADLLVASAVTRALETAFYVSCATGLPLRVEPLLHEWQVYETGIENFETARCLFLENKGELFPNSPVQYETAVEMKSRFLECMAKYREHQTVVVVAHRMLMRQFVPNETIDFCQVIECEIEI
;
A
#
# COMPACT_ATOMS: atom_id res chain seq x y z
N MET A 1 4.83 -39.06 0.72
CA MET A 1 3.52 -38.56 1.21
C MET A 1 3.69 -37.05 1.24
N ASP A 2 3.45 -36.45 0.07
CA ASP A 2 3.62 -35.01 -0.13
C ASP A 2 2.45 -34.33 0.56
N LEU A 3 2.74 -33.67 1.69
CA LEU A 3 1.84 -32.69 2.28
C LEU A 3 1.93 -31.45 1.36
N GLU A 4 1.06 -31.39 0.36
CA GLU A 4 0.77 -30.12 -0.31
C GLU A 4 0.43 -29.13 0.79
N ALA A 5 1.28 -28.12 0.95
CA ALA A 5 0.99 -26.99 1.82
C ALA A 5 -0.22 -26.29 1.22
N GLN A 6 -1.42 -26.59 1.73
CA GLN A 6 -2.63 -25.85 1.40
C GLN A 6 -2.39 -24.41 1.84
N GLY A 7 -2.33 -23.49 0.87
CA GLY A 7 -2.19 -22.06 1.14
C GLY A 7 -3.30 -21.62 2.11
N THR A 8 -2.93 -20.87 3.11
CA THR A 8 -3.90 -20.33 4.08
C THR A 8 -4.59 -19.14 3.42
N LYS A 9 -5.93 -19.17 3.32
CA LYS A 9 -6.71 -18.02 2.86
C LYS A 9 -6.79 -16.99 3.98
N MET A 10 -6.43 -15.75 3.64
CA MET A 10 -6.51 -14.60 4.52
C MET A 10 -7.44 -13.55 3.90
N LYS A 11 -8.37 -13.02 4.70
CA LYS A 11 -9.18 -11.87 4.31
C LYS A 11 -8.38 -10.60 4.53
N ILE A 12 -8.16 -9.84 3.48
CA ILE A 12 -7.49 -8.54 3.51
C ILE A 12 -8.52 -7.44 3.33
N ILE A 13 -8.50 -6.49 4.25
CA ILE A 13 -9.24 -5.22 4.14
C ILE A 13 -8.21 -4.15 3.77
N PHE A 14 -8.03 -3.94 2.47
CA PHE A 14 -7.15 -2.89 1.99
C PHE A 14 -7.71 -1.50 2.27
N VAL A 15 -6.83 -0.61 2.68
CA VAL A 15 -7.10 0.82 2.85
C VAL A 15 -6.01 1.60 2.12
N ARG A 16 -6.37 2.43 1.15
CA ARG A 16 -5.42 3.41 0.62
C ARG A 16 -5.23 4.53 1.64
N HIS A 17 -3.99 4.97 1.86
CA HIS A 17 -3.71 6.13 2.71
C HIS A 17 -4.53 7.37 2.34
N GLY A 18 -4.74 8.29 3.28
CA GLY A 18 -5.36 9.61 3.06
C GLY A 18 -4.53 10.51 2.15
N GLU A 19 -5.12 11.63 1.71
CA GLU A 19 -4.44 12.58 0.83
C GLU A 19 -3.14 13.11 1.47
N PRO A 20 -1.98 12.97 0.79
CA PRO A 20 -0.71 13.46 1.30
C PRO A 20 -0.51 14.96 1.04
N ASP A 21 0.34 15.59 1.84
CA ASP A 21 0.82 16.95 1.63
C ASP A 21 2.29 16.94 1.19
N TYR A 22 2.53 17.26 -0.07
CA TYR A 22 3.88 17.32 -0.65
C TYR A 22 4.50 18.71 -0.65
N ARG A 23 3.77 19.77 -0.24
CA ARG A 23 4.19 21.17 -0.39
C ARG A 23 5.56 21.46 0.20
N GLU A 24 5.81 21.09 1.46
CA GLU A 24 7.10 21.32 2.11
C GLU A 24 8.23 20.53 1.44
N LEU A 25 7.95 19.32 0.97
CA LEU A 25 8.94 18.47 0.32
C LEU A 25 9.32 19.00 -1.05
N GLU A 26 8.35 19.53 -1.79
CA GLU A 26 8.56 20.17 -3.10
C GLU A 26 9.35 21.47 -2.94
N GLU A 27 8.98 22.34 -1.99
CA GLU A 27 9.70 23.58 -1.67
C GLU A 27 11.18 23.33 -1.32
N ARG A 28 11.46 22.21 -0.62
CA ARG A 28 12.81 21.81 -0.23
C ARG A 28 13.50 20.91 -1.23
N SER A 29 12.85 20.60 -2.35
CA SER A 29 13.35 19.71 -3.41
C SER A 29 13.79 18.32 -2.88
N TYR A 30 13.04 17.74 -1.95
CA TYR A 30 13.29 16.38 -1.49
C TYR A 30 13.07 15.36 -2.61
N THR A 31 13.96 14.37 -2.67
CA THR A 31 13.90 13.27 -3.65
C THR A 31 14.07 11.91 -2.94
N GLY A 32 13.77 10.84 -3.64
CA GLY A 32 13.92 9.47 -3.12
C GLY A 32 13.16 9.29 -1.82
N PHE A 33 13.81 8.76 -0.79
CA PHE A 33 13.21 8.54 0.52
C PHE A 33 12.57 9.80 1.13
N GLY A 34 13.09 11.00 0.80
CA GLY A 34 12.53 12.26 1.28
C GLY A 34 11.06 12.45 0.91
N ILE A 35 10.62 11.95 -0.25
CA ILE A 35 9.22 12.04 -0.72
C ILE A 35 8.30 11.16 0.16
N ASP A 36 8.82 10.07 0.70
CA ASP A 36 8.06 9.17 1.56
C ASP A 36 7.75 9.76 2.94
N LEU A 37 8.41 10.86 3.31
CA LEU A 37 8.16 11.60 4.54
C LEU A 37 6.93 12.52 4.47
N ALA A 38 6.26 12.62 3.31
CA ALA A 38 5.04 13.42 3.16
C ALA A 38 3.96 13.02 4.17
N PRO A 39 3.53 13.94 5.07
CA PRO A 39 2.43 13.68 5.99
C PRO A 39 1.09 13.75 5.26
N LEU A 40 0.00 13.48 5.98
CA LEU A 40 -1.34 13.76 5.47
C LEU A 40 -1.59 15.28 5.39
N SER A 41 -2.31 15.71 4.36
CA SER A 41 -2.90 17.04 4.30
C SER A 41 -4.01 17.20 5.37
N GLU A 42 -4.48 18.42 5.61
CA GLU A 42 -5.66 18.62 6.47
C GLU A 42 -6.88 17.83 5.99
N LYS A 43 -7.09 17.80 4.67
CA LYS A 43 -8.13 16.99 4.04
C LYS A 43 -7.85 15.48 4.23
N GLY A 44 -6.60 15.04 4.09
CA GLY A 44 -6.20 13.65 4.31
C GLY A 44 -6.45 13.19 5.75
N ARG A 45 -6.18 14.05 6.75
CA ARG A 45 -6.50 13.77 8.16
C ARG A 45 -7.99 13.64 8.38
N LYS A 46 -8.80 14.51 7.77
CA LYS A 46 -10.26 14.40 7.83
C LYS A 46 -10.75 13.10 7.21
N GLN A 47 -10.21 12.73 6.03
CA GLN A 47 -10.52 11.45 5.40
C GLN A 47 -10.17 10.26 6.31
N ALA A 48 -9.02 10.28 6.98
CA ALA A 48 -8.60 9.23 7.90
C ALA A 48 -9.50 9.16 9.15
N GLN A 49 -9.97 10.28 9.67
CA GLN A 49 -10.93 10.33 10.77
C GLN A 49 -12.29 9.75 10.37
N ASP A 50 -12.82 10.11 9.20
CA ASP A 50 -14.09 9.61 8.69
C ASP A 50 -14.01 8.09 8.40
N LEU A 51 -12.87 7.62 7.89
CA LEU A 51 -12.56 6.22 7.65
C LEU A 51 -12.71 5.35 8.91
N CYS A 52 -12.40 5.88 10.10
CA CYS A 52 -12.44 5.14 11.36
C CYS A 52 -13.83 4.57 11.69
N GLN A 53 -14.89 5.08 11.07
CA GLN A 53 -16.26 4.60 11.26
C GLN A 53 -16.60 3.39 10.37
N ASN A 54 -15.68 2.90 9.54
CA ASN A 54 -15.95 1.81 8.62
C ASN A 54 -16.24 0.51 9.40
N PRO A 55 -17.43 -0.11 9.21
CA PRO A 55 -17.84 -1.29 9.97
C PRO A 55 -16.99 -2.53 9.69
N LEU A 56 -16.29 -2.58 8.57
CA LEU A 56 -15.43 -3.72 8.20
C LEU A 56 -14.30 -3.93 9.19
N PHE A 57 -13.83 -2.88 9.86
CA PHE A 57 -12.74 -2.97 10.84
C PHE A 57 -13.12 -3.76 12.09
N GLN A 58 -14.43 -3.92 12.38
CA GLN A 58 -14.90 -4.71 13.52
C GLN A 58 -14.61 -6.21 13.36
N SER A 59 -14.40 -6.68 12.14
CA SER A 59 -14.09 -8.08 11.86
C SER A 59 -12.59 -8.39 11.83
N ALA A 60 -11.74 -7.37 11.97
CA ALA A 60 -10.29 -7.52 11.87
C ALA A 60 -9.64 -7.80 13.23
N ASP A 61 -8.55 -8.52 13.20
CA ASP A 61 -7.74 -8.88 14.38
C ASP A 61 -6.44 -8.11 14.43
N LEU A 62 -6.01 -7.56 13.31
CA LEU A 62 -4.72 -6.89 13.16
C LEU A 62 -4.81 -5.75 12.15
N LEU A 63 -4.04 -4.70 12.38
CA LEU A 63 -3.79 -3.62 11.45
C LEU A 63 -2.30 -3.62 11.06
N VAL A 64 -2.01 -3.74 9.78
CA VAL A 64 -0.65 -3.68 9.25
C VAL A 64 -0.54 -2.47 8.32
N ALA A 65 0.50 -1.68 8.46
CA ALA A 65 0.67 -0.46 7.68
C ALA A 65 2.03 -0.38 7.00
N SER A 66 2.07 0.23 5.84
CA SER A 66 3.31 0.70 5.23
C SER A 66 4.06 1.66 6.18
N ALA A 67 5.38 1.58 6.17
CA ALA A 67 6.26 2.49 6.93
C ALA A 67 6.29 3.93 6.37
N VAL A 68 5.72 4.16 5.20
CA VAL A 68 5.64 5.49 4.57
C VAL A 68 4.71 6.40 5.36
N THR A 69 5.15 7.63 5.67
CA THR A 69 4.51 8.53 6.64
C THR A 69 3.00 8.69 6.44
N ARG A 70 2.53 8.95 5.23
CA ARG A 70 1.10 9.11 4.92
C ARG A 70 0.26 7.87 5.22
N ALA A 71 0.81 6.68 5.01
CA ALA A 71 0.13 5.43 5.32
C ALA A 71 0.15 5.14 6.82
N LEU A 72 1.29 5.37 7.46
CA LEU A 72 1.45 5.22 8.90
C LEU A 72 0.53 6.18 9.68
N GLU A 73 0.46 7.45 9.26
CA GLU A 73 -0.45 8.44 9.87
C GLU A 73 -1.91 8.02 9.72
N THR A 74 -2.33 7.53 8.54
CA THR A 74 -3.67 6.98 8.32
C THR A 74 -3.96 5.79 9.25
N ALA A 75 -3.04 4.84 9.34
CA ALA A 75 -3.17 3.67 10.20
C ALA A 75 -3.23 4.03 11.69
N PHE A 76 -2.51 5.06 12.09
CA PHE A 76 -2.54 5.56 13.48
C PHE A 76 -3.96 6.01 13.86
N TYR A 77 -4.65 6.76 13.00
CA TYR A 77 -6.05 7.16 13.24
C TYR A 77 -6.94 5.91 13.41
N VAL A 78 -6.81 4.94 12.51
CA VAL A 78 -7.61 3.69 12.57
C VAL A 78 -7.31 2.91 13.85
N SER A 79 -6.03 2.72 14.21
CA SER A 79 -5.62 2.00 15.42
C SER A 79 -6.15 2.66 16.69
N CYS A 80 -6.04 3.99 16.81
CA CYS A 80 -6.55 4.73 17.96
C CYS A 80 -8.08 4.61 18.10
N ALA A 81 -8.82 4.61 17.00
CA ALA A 81 -10.27 4.57 17.02
C ALA A 81 -10.84 3.15 17.25
N THR A 82 -10.17 2.13 16.72
CA THR A 82 -10.65 0.74 16.74
C THR A 82 -10.05 -0.11 17.86
N GLY A 83 -8.88 0.30 18.38
CA GLY A 83 -8.09 -0.50 19.32
C GLY A 83 -7.30 -1.64 18.66
N LEU A 84 -7.33 -1.77 17.33
CA LEU A 84 -6.57 -2.79 16.61
C LEU A 84 -5.06 -2.60 16.84
N PRO A 85 -4.33 -3.69 17.17
CA PRO A 85 -2.89 -3.63 17.29
C PRO A 85 -2.25 -3.29 15.94
N LEU A 86 -1.38 -2.27 15.92
CA LEU A 86 -0.68 -1.82 14.71
C LEU A 86 0.69 -2.48 14.57
N ARG A 87 0.96 -3.00 13.37
CA ARG A 87 2.30 -3.41 12.92
C ARG A 87 2.73 -2.56 11.73
N VAL A 88 4.00 -2.21 11.68
CA VAL A 88 4.58 -1.38 10.61
C VAL A 88 5.52 -2.23 9.78
N GLU A 89 5.28 -2.27 8.46
CA GLU A 89 5.99 -3.16 7.54
C GLU A 89 6.63 -2.39 6.38
N PRO A 90 7.97 -2.42 6.27
CA PRO A 90 8.67 -1.79 5.15
C PRO A 90 8.28 -2.36 3.78
N LEU A 91 7.98 -3.66 3.69
CA LEU A 91 7.59 -4.33 2.45
C LEU A 91 6.24 -3.87 1.87
N LEU A 92 5.48 -3.06 2.61
CA LEU A 92 4.23 -2.46 2.12
C LEU A 92 4.42 -1.08 1.48
N HIS A 93 5.65 -0.65 1.20
CA HIS A 93 5.93 0.63 0.53
C HIS A 93 5.21 0.74 -0.83
N GLU A 94 5.08 1.97 -1.35
CA GLU A 94 4.50 2.19 -2.68
C GLU A 94 5.42 1.64 -3.78
N TRP A 95 4.88 1.47 -4.96
CA TRP A 95 5.60 1.12 -6.18
C TRP A 95 6.84 1.97 -6.37
N GLN A 96 7.96 1.35 -6.70
CA GLN A 96 9.24 2.02 -6.85
C GLN A 96 9.61 2.24 -8.30
N VAL A 97 10.07 3.47 -8.58
CA VAL A 97 10.80 3.84 -9.79
C VAL A 97 12.22 4.15 -9.35
N TYR A 98 13.20 3.49 -9.97
CA TYR A 98 14.58 3.52 -9.49
C TYR A 98 15.33 4.78 -9.92
N GLU A 99 14.89 5.45 -10.96
CA GLU A 99 15.40 6.75 -11.37
C GLU A 99 14.59 7.89 -10.74
N THR A 100 15.30 8.94 -10.32
CA THR A 100 14.67 10.12 -9.71
C THR A 100 14.10 11.07 -10.77
N GLY A 101 13.13 11.88 -10.35
CA GLY A 101 12.50 12.92 -11.16
C GLY A 101 11.08 12.58 -11.60
N ILE A 102 10.25 13.61 -11.69
CA ILE A 102 8.82 13.46 -12.03
C ILE A 102 8.63 12.92 -13.46
N GLU A 103 9.49 13.29 -14.37
CA GLU A 103 9.43 12.84 -15.77
C GLU A 103 9.69 11.33 -15.88
N ASN A 104 10.65 10.82 -15.11
CA ASN A 104 10.94 9.39 -15.04
C ASN A 104 9.79 8.62 -14.39
N PHE A 105 9.18 9.18 -13.34
CA PHE A 105 8.01 8.58 -12.70
C PHE A 105 6.82 8.46 -13.66
N GLU A 106 6.47 9.52 -14.40
CA GLU A 106 5.37 9.48 -15.36
C GLU A 106 5.66 8.53 -16.52
N THR A 107 6.89 8.54 -17.04
CA THR A 107 7.33 7.59 -18.08
C THR A 107 7.22 6.16 -17.60
N ALA A 108 7.76 5.85 -16.41
CA ALA A 108 7.67 4.52 -15.81
C ALA A 108 6.21 4.08 -15.62
N ARG A 109 5.34 5.01 -15.16
CA ARG A 109 3.91 4.72 -14.97
C ARG A 109 3.21 4.36 -16.27
N CYS A 110 3.47 5.09 -17.35
CA CYS A 110 2.92 4.77 -18.66
C CYS A 110 3.40 3.39 -19.14
N LEU A 111 4.71 3.14 -19.08
CA LEU A 111 5.30 1.86 -19.48
C LEU A 111 4.78 0.69 -18.65
N PHE A 112 4.66 0.88 -17.33
CA PHE A 112 4.10 -0.14 -16.45
C PHE A 112 2.67 -0.53 -16.85
N LEU A 113 1.83 0.46 -17.16
CA LEU A 113 0.44 0.21 -17.56
C LEU A 113 0.35 -0.44 -18.95
N GLU A 114 1.11 0.04 -19.91
CA GLU A 114 1.17 -0.50 -21.29
C GLU A 114 1.68 -1.94 -21.31
N ASN A 115 2.68 -2.27 -20.49
CA ASN A 115 3.30 -3.59 -20.42
C ASN A 115 2.70 -4.47 -19.30
N LYS A 116 1.53 -4.11 -18.75
CA LYS A 116 0.82 -4.90 -17.72
C LYS A 116 1.68 -5.24 -16.49
N GLY A 117 2.56 -4.32 -16.12
CA GLY A 117 3.43 -4.44 -14.96
C GLY A 117 4.74 -5.20 -15.22
N GLU A 118 5.03 -5.57 -16.44
CA GLU A 118 6.31 -6.18 -16.81
C GLU A 118 7.34 -5.12 -17.21
N LEU A 119 8.61 -5.41 -16.95
CA LEU A 119 9.74 -4.62 -17.41
C LEU A 119 10.33 -5.27 -18.68
N PHE A 120 10.42 -4.52 -19.77
CA PHE A 120 10.99 -5.03 -21.02
C PHE A 120 12.49 -4.73 -21.15
N PRO A 121 13.25 -5.53 -21.94
CA PRO A 121 14.66 -5.28 -22.18
C PRO A 121 14.89 -3.89 -22.78
N ASN A 122 15.88 -3.16 -22.26
CA ASN A 122 16.22 -1.79 -22.65
C ASN A 122 15.12 -0.74 -22.35
N SER A 123 14.28 -0.96 -21.35
CA SER A 123 13.39 0.08 -20.85
C SER A 123 14.19 1.35 -20.51
N PRO A 124 13.74 2.54 -20.94
CA PRO A 124 14.43 3.80 -20.63
C PRO A 124 14.39 4.16 -19.15
N VAL A 125 13.47 3.58 -18.40
CA VAL A 125 13.33 3.78 -16.95
C VAL A 125 13.15 2.43 -16.28
N GLN A 126 13.85 2.20 -15.18
CA GLN A 126 13.74 0.98 -14.39
C GLN A 126 12.69 1.18 -13.26
N TYR A 127 11.84 0.18 -13.07
CA TYR A 127 10.79 0.22 -12.06
C TYR A 127 10.49 -1.19 -11.52
N GLU A 128 9.88 -1.22 -10.35
CA GLU A 128 9.42 -2.45 -9.72
C GLU A 128 8.27 -3.06 -10.54
N THR A 129 8.40 -4.34 -10.88
CA THR A 129 7.38 -5.06 -11.65
C THR A 129 6.17 -5.45 -10.80
N ALA A 130 5.06 -5.80 -11.46
CA ALA A 130 3.87 -6.32 -10.79
C ALA A 130 4.16 -7.60 -9.98
N VAL A 131 5.03 -8.46 -10.50
CA VAL A 131 5.43 -9.71 -9.84
C VAL A 131 6.24 -9.42 -8.56
N GLU A 132 7.17 -8.48 -8.61
CA GLU A 132 7.95 -8.07 -7.43
C GLU A 132 7.06 -7.47 -6.34
N MET A 133 6.14 -6.57 -6.70
CA MET A 133 5.16 -6.02 -5.75
C MET A 133 4.31 -7.10 -5.08
N LYS A 134 3.80 -8.06 -5.87
CA LYS A 134 3.04 -9.20 -5.32
C LYS A 134 3.89 -10.04 -4.39
N SER A 135 5.12 -10.38 -4.81
CA SER A 135 6.03 -11.22 -4.02
C SER A 135 6.33 -10.61 -2.65
N ARG A 136 6.74 -9.33 -2.59
CA ARG A 136 7.03 -8.68 -1.30
C ARG A 136 5.81 -8.52 -0.40
N PHE A 137 4.62 -8.32 -1.00
CA PHE A 137 3.38 -8.27 -0.24
C PHE A 137 3.08 -9.64 0.40
N LEU A 138 3.16 -10.73 -0.38
CA LEU A 138 2.92 -12.09 0.13
C LEU A 138 3.96 -12.47 1.18
N GLU A 139 5.23 -12.12 0.99
CA GLU A 139 6.29 -12.28 2.00
C GLU A 139 5.95 -11.55 3.31
N CYS A 140 5.47 -10.31 3.21
CA CYS A 140 5.03 -9.54 4.35
C CYS A 140 3.86 -10.24 5.08
N MET A 141 2.83 -10.62 4.35
CA MET A 141 1.61 -11.19 4.94
C MET A 141 1.82 -12.59 5.49
N ALA A 142 2.79 -13.35 4.99
CA ALA A 142 3.16 -14.65 5.53
C ALA A 142 3.58 -14.62 7.00
N LYS A 143 4.05 -13.48 7.50
CA LYS A 143 4.37 -13.26 8.93
C LYS A 143 3.13 -13.28 9.83
N TYR A 144 1.95 -13.06 9.26
CA TYR A 144 0.67 -12.87 9.95
C TYR A 144 -0.35 -13.95 9.61
N ARG A 145 0.11 -15.12 9.12
CA ARG A 145 -0.75 -16.23 8.67
C ARG A 145 -1.70 -16.78 9.73
N GLU A 146 -1.44 -16.50 11.02
CA GLU A 146 -2.32 -16.86 12.13
C GLU A 146 -3.57 -15.97 12.25
N HIS A 147 -3.58 -14.81 11.58
CA HIS A 147 -4.72 -13.90 11.57
C HIS A 147 -5.65 -14.21 10.40
N GLN A 148 -6.95 -14.21 10.66
CA GLN A 148 -7.96 -14.51 9.64
C GLN A 148 -8.33 -13.27 8.83
N THR A 149 -8.38 -12.10 9.47
CA THR A 149 -8.77 -10.83 8.87
C THR A 149 -7.79 -9.73 9.25
N VAL A 150 -7.10 -9.19 8.26
CA VAL A 150 -6.08 -8.14 8.46
C VAL A 150 -6.45 -6.88 7.69
N VAL A 151 -6.49 -5.74 8.40
CA VAL A 151 -6.54 -4.43 7.75
C VAL A 151 -5.14 -4.06 7.26
N VAL A 152 -5.00 -3.70 5.99
CA VAL A 152 -3.71 -3.31 5.39
C VAL A 152 -3.80 -1.88 4.86
N VAL A 153 -3.12 -0.94 5.53
CA VAL A 153 -3.02 0.44 5.05
C VAL A 153 -1.79 0.58 4.15
N ALA A 154 -2.05 0.78 2.86
CA ALA A 154 -1.02 0.77 1.84
C ALA A 154 -1.27 1.83 0.75
N HIS A 155 -0.80 1.55 -0.46
CA HIS A 155 -0.71 2.48 -1.57
C HIS A 155 -1.41 1.96 -2.81
N ARG A 156 -1.78 2.88 -3.71
CA ARG A 156 -2.59 2.57 -4.88
C ARG A 156 -1.98 1.51 -5.80
N MET A 157 -0.70 1.62 -6.15
CA MET A 157 -0.09 0.71 -7.11
C MET A 157 0.07 -0.70 -6.53
N LEU A 158 0.42 -0.80 -5.25
CA LEU A 158 0.48 -2.08 -4.55
C LEU A 158 -0.91 -2.74 -4.48
N MET A 159 -1.93 -2.00 -4.04
CA MET A 159 -3.30 -2.53 -3.93
C MET A 159 -3.84 -3.02 -5.27
N ARG A 160 -3.57 -2.31 -6.37
CA ARG A 160 -3.99 -2.70 -7.73
C ARG A 160 -3.45 -4.06 -8.19
N GLN A 161 -2.45 -4.61 -7.51
CA GLN A 161 -1.95 -5.95 -7.82
C GLN A 161 -2.90 -7.06 -7.35
N PHE A 162 -3.83 -6.74 -6.45
CA PHE A 162 -4.73 -7.72 -5.80
C PHE A 162 -6.21 -7.43 -6.05
N VAL A 163 -6.55 -6.20 -6.38
CA VAL A 163 -7.93 -5.77 -6.61
C VAL A 163 -8.11 -5.22 -8.03
N PRO A 164 -9.21 -5.54 -8.73
CA PRO A 164 -9.41 -5.20 -10.14
C PRO A 164 -9.83 -3.74 -10.38
N ASN A 165 -9.66 -2.86 -9.40
CA ASN A 165 -10.09 -1.47 -9.49
C ASN A 165 -9.08 -0.63 -10.28
N GLU A 166 -9.52 0.04 -11.34
CA GLU A 166 -8.68 0.97 -12.10
C GLU A 166 -8.33 2.22 -11.29
N THR A 167 -9.28 2.73 -10.52
CA THR A 167 -9.11 3.85 -9.60
C THR A 167 -9.32 3.38 -8.17
N ILE A 168 -8.50 3.86 -7.27
CA ILE A 168 -8.64 3.65 -5.83
C ILE A 168 -8.45 5.03 -5.19
N ASP A 169 -9.51 5.57 -4.59
CA ASP A 169 -9.50 6.89 -3.96
C ASP A 169 -8.76 6.88 -2.61
N PHE A 170 -8.37 8.06 -2.12
CA PHE A 170 -7.79 8.19 -0.78
C PHE A 170 -8.77 7.70 0.28
N CYS A 171 -8.29 6.97 1.26
CA CYS A 171 -9.06 6.30 2.30
C CYS A 171 -10.14 5.33 1.79
N GLN A 172 -10.08 4.92 0.51
CA GLN A 172 -10.95 3.87 0.00
C GLN A 172 -10.62 2.54 0.67
N VAL A 173 -11.68 1.81 1.04
CA VAL A 173 -11.60 0.46 1.64
C VAL A 173 -12.06 -0.57 0.61
N ILE A 174 -11.30 -1.64 0.43
CA ILE A 174 -11.61 -2.73 -0.50
C ILE A 174 -11.27 -4.06 0.17
N GLU A 175 -12.23 -4.99 0.20
CA GLU A 175 -12.00 -6.34 0.69
C GLU A 175 -11.56 -7.28 -0.43
N CYS A 176 -10.66 -8.19 -0.12
CA CYS A 176 -10.35 -9.34 -0.98
C CYS A 176 -9.86 -10.52 -0.14
N GLU A 177 -9.87 -11.72 -0.72
CA GLU A 177 -9.24 -12.91 -0.15
C GLU A 177 -7.95 -13.20 -0.91
N ILE A 178 -6.90 -13.53 -0.17
CA ILE A 178 -5.56 -13.83 -0.72
C ILE A 178 -5.08 -15.17 -0.14
N GLU A 179 -4.50 -16.00 -0.98
CA GLU A 179 -3.76 -17.19 -0.56
C GLU A 179 -2.34 -16.78 -0.15
N ILE A 180 -1.94 -17.18 1.07
CA ILE A 180 -0.64 -16.87 1.69
C ILE A 180 0.14 -18.17 1.87
#